data_00ce957a35b5adbea9a48f9bd4c4375e
#
_entry.id   00ce957a35b5adbea9a48f9bd4c4375e
#
_cell.length_a   1.000
_cell.length_b   1.000
_cell.length_c   1.000
_cell.angle_alpha   90.00
_cell.angle_beta   90.00
_cell.angle_gamma   90.00
#
_symmetry.space_group_name_H-M   'P 1'
#
loop_
_entity.id
_entity.type
_entity.pdbx_description
1 polymer ?
#
loop_
_entity_poly.entity_id
_entity_poly.type
_entity_poly.pdbx_seq_one_letter_code
_entity_poly.pdbx_strand_id
1 'polypeptide(L)'
;AGFDRSYYINNHGFFRLKFHYLDDKRQPATPISPKFYVTDAIAKHAVDTLKEHADKHADKPFFHYLAFTAPHFPLHALPKDIKRYRARYLLGWDKIREARWQKQKKLGLVEGELSKVERKVGPPYHFPDAYKTIGPGEVRYPVPWDSLSAEQQALQADKMAIHAAMIDSMDRAIGRVLD
;
A
#
# COMPACT_ATOMS: atom_id res chain seq x y z
N ALA A 1 -24.64 1.64 6.87
CA ALA A 1 -24.14 0.66 5.91
C ALA A 1 -24.57 -0.79 6.22
N GLY A 2 -25.43 -1.02 7.23
CA GLY A 2 -25.94 -2.35 7.59
C GLY A 2 -24.98 -3.17 8.47
N PHE A 3 -23.95 -2.56 9.02
CA PHE A 3 -23.06 -3.13 10.04
C PHE A 3 -23.36 -2.50 11.40
N ASP A 4 -23.27 -3.28 12.48
CA ASP A 4 -23.44 -2.79 13.85
C ASP A 4 -22.31 -1.83 14.26
N ARG A 5 -21.10 -2.07 13.76
CA ARG A 5 -19.93 -1.24 14.00
C ARG A 5 -19.26 -0.92 12.67
N SER A 6 -18.74 0.27 12.51
CA SER A 6 -18.04 0.67 11.29
C SER A 6 -16.96 1.72 11.51
N TYR A 7 -15.86 1.59 10.77
CA TYR A 7 -14.85 2.64 10.60
C TYR A 7 -14.67 2.88 9.11
N TYR A 8 -15.18 4.00 8.62
CA TYR A 8 -15.22 4.29 7.20
C TYR A 8 -14.41 5.54 6.85
N ILE A 9 -13.60 5.41 5.79
CA ILE A 9 -12.74 6.46 5.26
C ILE A 9 -13.05 6.62 3.78
N ASN A 10 -13.44 7.83 3.37
CA ASN A 10 -13.77 8.15 1.98
C ASN A 10 -12.75 9.08 1.31
N ASN A 11 -11.55 9.14 1.85
CA ASN A 11 -10.47 9.94 1.31
C ASN A 11 -9.14 9.18 1.37
N HIS A 12 -8.16 9.61 0.59
CA HIS A 12 -6.87 8.94 0.45
C HIS A 12 -5.79 9.53 1.37
N GLY A 13 -6.16 10.05 2.54
CA GLY A 13 -5.19 10.51 3.54
C GLY A 13 -4.58 9.33 4.30
N PHE A 14 -3.24 9.25 4.36
CA PHE A 14 -2.55 8.18 5.12
C PHE A 14 -2.01 8.66 6.46
N PHE A 15 -1.55 9.92 6.54
CA PHE A 15 -1.00 10.51 7.78
C PHE A 15 -1.95 11.49 8.46
N ARG A 16 -3.04 11.82 7.81
CA ARG A 16 -4.11 12.68 8.35
C ARG A 16 -5.39 12.46 7.57
N LEU A 17 -6.49 12.29 8.28
CA LEU A 17 -7.83 12.30 7.71
C LEU A 17 -8.46 13.68 7.95
N LYS A 18 -9.01 14.29 6.90
CA LYS A 18 -9.79 15.55 7.04
C LYS A 18 -11.09 15.28 7.80
N PHE A 19 -11.65 14.12 7.66
CA PHE A 19 -12.77 13.54 8.40
C PHE A 19 -12.82 12.03 8.15
N HIS A 20 -13.55 11.32 8.99
CA HIS A 20 -13.85 9.89 8.85
C HIS A 20 -15.22 9.61 9.49
N TYR A 21 -15.68 8.38 9.42
CA TYR A 21 -16.93 7.96 10.04
C TYR A 21 -16.66 6.84 11.03
N LEU A 22 -17.28 6.93 12.19
CA LEU A 22 -17.30 5.90 13.21
C LEU A 22 -18.77 5.59 13.52
N ASP A 23 -19.20 4.35 13.29
CA ASP A 23 -20.58 3.90 13.48
C ASP A 23 -21.57 4.87 12.80
N ASP A 24 -21.32 5.14 11.50
CA ASP A 24 -22.05 6.05 10.62
C ASP A 24 -22.05 7.53 11.04
N LYS A 25 -21.39 7.89 12.15
CA LYS A 25 -21.28 9.27 12.62
C LYS A 25 -20.00 9.91 12.10
N ARG A 26 -20.14 11.05 11.46
CA ARG A 26 -18.98 11.83 10.96
C ARG A 26 -18.13 12.31 12.13
N GLN A 27 -16.85 12.04 12.06
CA GLN A 27 -15.82 12.48 13.01
C GLN A 27 -15.00 13.64 12.42
N PRO A 28 -14.44 14.51 13.27
CA PRO A 28 -13.56 15.59 12.84
C PRO A 28 -12.25 15.08 12.23
N ALA A 29 -11.42 16.02 11.77
CA ALA A 29 -10.07 15.70 11.30
C ALA A 29 -9.25 15.03 12.40
N THR A 30 -8.45 14.02 12.00
CA THR A 30 -7.50 13.43 12.93
C THR A 30 -6.43 14.47 13.31
N PRO A 31 -5.90 14.43 14.56
CA PRO A 31 -4.80 15.28 14.95
C PRO A 31 -3.58 15.10 14.03
N ILE A 32 -2.83 16.17 13.82
CA ILE A 32 -1.52 16.07 13.18
C ILE A 32 -0.59 15.38 14.18
N SER A 33 -0.15 14.18 13.87
CA SER A 33 0.69 13.39 14.76
C SER A 33 1.63 12.49 13.94
N PRO A 34 2.92 12.43 14.26
CA PRO A 34 3.85 11.50 13.63
C PRO A 34 3.52 10.03 13.96
N LYS A 35 2.64 9.80 14.95
CA LYS A 35 2.18 8.46 15.35
C LYS A 35 0.91 8.01 14.61
N PHE A 36 0.23 8.90 13.89
CA PHE A 36 -0.97 8.52 13.17
C PHE A 36 -0.61 7.96 11.79
N TYR A 37 -1.06 6.75 11.52
CA TYR A 37 -1.03 6.14 10.20
C TYR A 37 -2.35 5.39 9.96
N VAL A 38 -3.01 5.65 8.86
CA VAL A 38 -4.38 5.16 8.61
C VAL A 38 -4.49 3.64 8.61
N THR A 39 -3.49 2.94 8.11
CA THR A 39 -3.43 1.47 8.13
C THR A 39 -3.48 0.93 9.56
N ASP A 40 -2.74 1.56 10.48
CA ASP A 40 -2.77 1.18 11.89
C ASP A 40 -4.10 1.54 12.56
N ALA A 41 -4.72 2.66 12.19
CA ALA A 41 -6.02 3.07 12.71
C ALA A 41 -7.13 2.10 12.31
N ILE A 42 -7.14 1.64 11.05
CA ILE A 42 -8.10 0.62 10.57
C ILE A 42 -7.92 -0.69 11.33
N ALA A 43 -6.69 -1.19 11.46
CA ALA A 43 -6.42 -2.43 12.19
C ALA A 43 -6.76 -2.31 13.68
N LYS A 44 -6.44 -1.17 14.31
CA LYS A 44 -6.79 -0.94 15.71
C LYS A 44 -8.31 -1.00 15.92
N HIS A 45 -9.09 -0.34 15.07
CA HIS A 45 -10.55 -0.41 15.16
C HIS A 45 -11.05 -1.85 15.00
N ALA A 46 -10.50 -2.62 14.07
CA ALA A 46 -10.85 -4.02 13.88
C ALA A 46 -10.58 -4.85 15.14
N VAL A 47 -9.39 -4.73 15.72
CA VAL A 47 -9.00 -5.44 16.96
C VAL A 47 -9.90 -5.03 18.12
N ASP A 48 -10.15 -3.72 18.30
CA ASP A 48 -11.02 -3.23 19.39
C ASP A 48 -12.45 -3.79 19.25
N THR A 49 -12.97 -3.84 18.02
CA THR A 49 -14.33 -4.38 17.75
C THR A 49 -14.41 -5.89 17.99
N LEU A 50 -13.37 -6.66 17.60
CA LEU A 50 -13.32 -8.10 17.84
C LEU A 50 -13.20 -8.41 19.34
N LYS A 51 -12.42 -7.65 20.09
CA LYS A 51 -12.34 -7.76 21.54
C LYS A 51 -13.67 -7.44 22.22
N GLU A 52 -14.32 -6.36 21.78
CA GLU A 52 -15.67 -6.03 22.30
C GLU A 52 -16.67 -7.16 22.03
N HIS A 53 -16.60 -7.78 20.83
CA HIS A 53 -17.45 -8.91 20.49
C HIS A 53 -17.17 -10.11 21.38
N ALA A 54 -15.90 -10.48 21.60
CA ALA A 54 -15.51 -11.58 22.47
C ALA A 54 -15.97 -11.37 23.91
N ASP A 55 -15.93 -10.13 24.40
CA ASP A 55 -16.35 -9.81 25.78
C ASP A 55 -17.86 -9.80 25.98
N LYS A 56 -18.63 -9.30 24.99
CA LYS A 56 -20.06 -9.01 25.17
C LYS A 56 -20.99 -9.93 24.39
N HIS A 57 -20.50 -10.62 23.37
CA HIS A 57 -21.29 -11.35 22.39
C HIS A 57 -20.63 -12.67 21.95
N ALA A 58 -19.84 -13.30 22.82
CA ALA A 58 -19.11 -14.53 22.53
C ALA A 58 -20.01 -15.71 22.12
N ASP A 59 -21.30 -15.65 22.45
CA ASP A 59 -22.33 -16.62 22.09
C ASP A 59 -22.88 -16.44 20.67
N LYS A 60 -22.50 -15.37 19.96
CA LYS A 60 -22.99 -15.04 18.63
C LYS A 60 -21.91 -15.14 17.57
N PRO A 61 -22.24 -15.57 16.34
CA PRO A 61 -21.32 -15.45 15.21
C PRO A 61 -21.14 -13.98 14.82
N PHE A 62 -19.99 -13.67 14.22
CA PHE A 62 -19.73 -12.35 13.65
C PHE A 62 -19.34 -12.42 12.17
N PHE A 63 -19.54 -11.34 11.47
CA PHE A 63 -19.00 -11.09 10.14
C PHE A 63 -18.21 -9.79 10.17
N HIS A 64 -16.92 -9.84 9.82
CA HIS A 64 -16.04 -8.69 9.79
C HIS A 64 -15.52 -8.45 8.37
N TYR A 65 -15.82 -7.27 7.80
CA TYR A 65 -15.27 -6.83 6.53
C TYR A 65 -14.12 -5.86 6.76
N LEU A 66 -12.89 -6.32 6.54
CA LEU A 66 -11.66 -5.54 6.75
C LEU A 66 -11.10 -5.10 5.40
N ALA A 67 -11.21 -3.81 5.10
CA ALA A 67 -10.71 -3.21 3.89
C ALA A 67 -9.73 -2.07 4.18
N PHE A 68 -8.51 -2.18 3.67
CA PHE A 68 -7.49 -1.14 3.81
C PHE A 68 -7.49 -0.19 2.63
N THR A 69 -7.10 1.08 2.87
CA THR A 69 -6.83 2.05 1.80
C THR A 69 -5.49 1.78 1.12
N ALA A 70 -4.52 1.21 1.83
CA ALA A 70 -3.26 0.75 1.26
C ALA A 70 -3.48 -0.41 0.27
N PRO A 71 -2.73 -0.48 -0.83
CA PRO A 71 -1.67 0.41 -1.27
C PRO A 71 -2.09 1.44 -2.33
N HIS A 72 -3.29 2.00 -2.24
CA HIS A 72 -3.82 2.99 -3.17
C HIS A 72 -3.03 4.31 -3.16
N PHE A 73 -3.06 5.06 -4.25
CA PHE A 73 -2.55 6.43 -4.31
C PHE A 73 -3.27 7.37 -3.33
N PRO A 74 -2.53 8.41 -2.83
CA PRO A 74 -1.11 8.70 -3.00
C PRO A 74 -0.23 7.69 -2.26
N LEU A 75 0.99 7.41 -2.79
CA LEU A 75 1.92 6.48 -2.15
C LEU A 75 2.54 7.14 -0.91
N HIS A 76 2.09 6.71 0.25
CA HIS A 76 2.55 7.22 1.54
C HIS A 76 2.87 6.07 2.49
N ALA A 77 4.12 5.97 2.93
CA ALA A 77 4.54 4.97 3.91
C ALA A 77 5.43 5.59 5.00
N LEU A 78 5.57 4.88 6.11
CA LEU A 78 6.43 5.31 7.20
C LEU A 78 7.92 5.26 6.76
N PRO A 79 8.73 6.28 7.06
CA PRO A 79 10.13 6.35 6.61
C PRO A 79 10.96 5.11 6.98
N LYS A 80 10.72 4.55 8.16
CA LYS A 80 11.41 3.32 8.63
C LYS A 80 11.14 2.11 7.73
N ASP A 81 9.91 2.02 7.20
CA ASP A 81 9.51 0.92 6.33
C ASP A 81 10.02 1.12 4.90
N ILE A 82 10.03 2.36 4.39
CA ILE A 82 10.63 2.71 3.09
C ILE A 82 12.11 2.33 3.05
N LYS A 83 12.87 2.70 4.10
CA LYS A 83 14.31 2.40 4.20
C LYS A 83 14.61 0.91 4.06
N ARG A 84 13.72 0.03 4.54
CA ARG A 84 13.86 -1.42 4.47
C ARG A 84 13.89 -1.95 3.03
N TYR A 85 13.17 -1.30 2.13
CA TYR A 85 12.96 -1.79 0.76
C TYR A 85 13.80 -1.09 -0.31
N ARG A 86 14.32 0.10 -0.03
CA ARG A 86 15.01 0.93 -1.03
C ARG A 86 16.16 0.21 -1.73
N ALA A 87 17.06 -0.40 -0.98
CA ALA A 87 18.23 -1.11 -1.54
C ALA A 87 17.80 -2.27 -2.46
N ARG A 88 16.70 -2.96 -2.13
CA ARG A 88 16.18 -4.05 -2.95
C ARG A 88 15.72 -3.55 -4.32
N TYR A 89 15.03 -2.42 -4.38
CA TYR A 89 14.49 -1.91 -5.64
C TYR A 89 15.52 -1.19 -6.52
N LEU A 90 16.68 -0.82 -5.98
CA LEU A 90 17.81 -0.39 -6.78
C LEU A 90 18.43 -1.49 -7.66
N LEU A 91 18.10 -2.76 -7.41
CA LEU A 91 18.43 -3.86 -8.33
C LEU A 91 17.70 -3.75 -9.68
N GLY A 92 16.66 -2.97 -9.76
CA GLY A 92 15.88 -2.71 -10.95
C GLY A 92 14.72 -3.67 -11.19
N TRP A 93 13.72 -3.19 -11.90
CA TRP A 93 12.48 -3.94 -12.13
C TRP A 93 12.66 -5.20 -12.96
N ASP A 94 13.60 -5.26 -13.88
CA ASP A 94 13.85 -6.46 -14.69
C ASP A 94 14.33 -7.62 -13.80
N LYS A 95 15.33 -7.38 -12.94
CA LYS A 95 15.85 -8.38 -12.00
C LYS A 95 14.84 -8.75 -10.92
N ILE A 96 14.12 -7.77 -10.37
CA ILE A 96 13.07 -8.02 -9.35
C ILE A 96 11.93 -8.86 -9.93
N ARG A 97 11.53 -8.57 -11.16
CA ARG A 97 10.46 -9.31 -11.86
C ARG A 97 10.85 -10.76 -12.09
N GLU A 98 12.06 -10.99 -12.60
CA GLU A 98 12.62 -12.32 -12.81
C GLU A 98 12.71 -13.11 -11.49
N ALA A 99 13.32 -12.53 -10.46
CA ALA A 99 13.46 -13.18 -9.15
C ALA A 99 12.11 -13.53 -8.52
N ARG A 100 11.10 -12.66 -8.66
CA ARG A 100 9.74 -12.94 -8.19
C ARG A 100 9.11 -14.12 -8.93
N TRP A 101 9.23 -14.15 -10.25
CA TRP A 101 8.68 -15.23 -11.07
C TRP A 101 9.34 -16.58 -10.74
N GLN A 102 10.66 -16.62 -10.62
CA GLN A 102 11.39 -17.82 -10.22
C GLN A 102 10.94 -18.34 -8.84
N LYS A 103 10.72 -17.43 -7.88
CA LYS A 103 10.20 -17.80 -6.57
C LYS A 103 8.79 -18.37 -6.66
N GLN A 104 7.91 -17.76 -7.45
CA GLN A 104 6.53 -18.24 -7.64
C GLN A 104 6.50 -19.62 -8.31
N LYS A 105 7.36 -19.83 -9.32
CA LYS A 105 7.51 -21.14 -9.99
C LYS A 105 7.99 -22.22 -9.01
N LYS A 106 9.01 -21.90 -8.20
CA LYS A 106 9.50 -22.82 -7.15
C LYS A 106 8.43 -23.19 -6.12
N LEU A 107 7.49 -22.29 -5.85
CA LEU A 107 6.37 -22.53 -4.94
C LEU A 107 5.18 -23.21 -5.59
N GLY A 108 5.24 -23.55 -6.89
CA GLY A 108 4.14 -24.15 -7.64
C GLY A 108 2.95 -23.21 -7.88
N LEU A 109 3.14 -21.89 -7.74
CA LEU A 109 2.07 -20.89 -7.90
C LEU A 109 1.84 -20.47 -9.35
N VAL A 110 2.83 -20.68 -10.22
CA VAL A 110 2.78 -20.33 -11.64
C VAL A 110 3.47 -21.39 -12.48
N GLU A 111 2.98 -21.56 -13.69
CA GLU A 111 3.57 -22.43 -14.73
C GLU A 111 3.92 -21.60 -15.96
N GLY A 112 4.64 -22.22 -16.92
CA GLY A 112 5.00 -21.59 -18.18
C GLY A 112 6.21 -20.67 -18.12
N GLU A 113 6.23 -19.67 -18.99
CA GLU A 113 7.32 -18.70 -19.14
C GLU A 113 6.94 -17.32 -18.60
N LEU A 114 7.95 -16.55 -18.21
CA LEU A 114 7.77 -15.16 -17.81
C LEU A 114 7.30 -14.34 -19.02
N SER A 115 6.13 -13.69 -18.90
CA SER A 115 5.59 -12.86 -19.97
C SER A 115 6.58 -11.75 -20.39
N LYS A 116 6.52 -11.30 -21.64
CA LYS A 116 7.34 -10.17 -22.11
C LYS A 116 6.87 -8.86 -21.49
N VAL A 117 7.80 -7.95 -21.26
CA VAL A 117 7.47 -6.57 -20.84
C VAL A 117 7.03 -5.76 -22.04
N GLU A 118 5.86 -5.15 -21.96
CA GLU A 118 5.37 -4.22 -22.99
C GLU A 118 6.04 -2.85 -22.82
N ARG A 119 7.20 -2.70 -23.46
CA ARG A 119 8.09 -1.53 -23.31
C ARG A 119 7.50 -0.22 -23.83
N LYS A 120 6.37 -0.26 -24.54
CA LYS A 120 5.71 0.93 -25.11
C LYS A 120 4.44 1.32 -24.35
N VAL A 121 4.07 0.57 -23.33
CA VAL A 121 2.91 0.87 -22.47
C VAL A 121 3.39 1.51 -21.19
N GLY A 122 2.90 2.70 -20.92
CA GLY A 122 3.19 3.47 -19.71
C GLY A 122 1.91 3.85 -18.96
N PRO A 123 2.02 4.31 -17.72
CA PRO A 123 0.87 4.73 -16.93
C PRO A 123 0.20 5.94 -17.59
N PRO A 124 -1.14 5.96 -17.68
CA PRO A 124 -1.89 7.13 -18.14
C PRO A 124 -1.92 8.18 -17.02
N TYR A 125 -1.03 9.15 -17.06
CA TYR A 125 -1.13 10.30 -16.17
C TYR A 125 -2.28 11.22 -16.62
N HIS A 126 -3.20 11.49 -15.71
CA HIS A 126 -4.41 12.28 -15.99
C HIS A 126 -4.26 13.77 -15.63
N PHE A 127 -3.08 14.22 -15.24
CA PHE A 127 -2.82 15.63 -14.96
C PHE A 127 -1.82 16.23 -15.98
N PRO A 128 -2.03 17.48 -16.41
CA PRO A 128 -1.13 18.17 -17.31
C PRO A 128 0.27 18.28 -16.69
N ASP A 129 1.28 18.29 -17.54
CA ASP A 129 2.67 18.49 -17.11
C ASP A 129 3.18 17.50 -16.06
N ALA A 130 2.62 16.27 -16.00
CA ALA A 130 2.99 15.24 -15.02
C ALA A 130 4.51 15.05 -14.94
N TYR A 131 5.17 14.90 -16.09
CA TYR A 131 6.63 14.70 -16.16
C TYR A 131 7.41 15.93 -15.71
N LYS A 132 6.92 17.13 -16.00
CA LYS A 132 7.51 18.39 -15.55
C LYS A 132 7.38 18.54 -14.04
N THR A 133 6.23 18.17 -13.49
CA THR A 133 5.94 18.27 -12.06
C THR A 133 6.74 17.25 -11.24
N ILE A 134 6.84 16.01 -11.71
CA ILE A 134 7.57 14.93 -11.03
C ILE A 134 9.09 15.12 -11.19
N GLY A 135 9.51 15.65 -12.34
CA GLY A 135 10.91 15.97 -12.62
C GLY A 135 11.64 14.92 -13.46
N PRO A 136 12.97 15.13 -13.64
CA PRO A 136 13.78 14.36 -14.59
C PRO A 136 13.99 12.88 -14.21
N GLY A 137 13.73 12.52 -12.96
CA GLY A 137 13.75 11.12 -12.52
C GLY A 137 12.55 10.30 -13.02
N GLU A 138 11.50 10.94 -13.57
CA GLU A 138 10.34 10.21 -14.06
C GLU A 138 10.59 9.62 -15.45
N VAL A 139 9.97 8.45 -15.69
CA VAL A 139 10.06 7.73 -16.97
C VAL A 139 8.66 7.45 -17.51
N ARG A 140 8.53 7.58 -18.84
CA ARG A 140 7.24 7.37 -19.51
C ARG A 140 6.92 5.90 -19.73
N TYR A 141 7.92 5.08 -19.91
CA TYR A 141 7.77 3.68 -20.29
C TYR A 141 8.71 2.78 -19.49
N PRO A 142 8.38 1.51 -19.32
CA PRO A 142 9.23 0.54 -18.61
C PRO A 142 10.40 0.10 -19.52
N VAL A 143 11.27 1.04 -19.84
CA VAL A 143 12.51 0.77 -20.60
C VAL A 143 13.44 -0.16 -19.80
N PRO A 144 14.46 -0.78 -20.41
CA PRO A 144 15.44 -1.58 -19.68
C PRO A 144 16.05 -0.78 -18.53
N TRP A 145 16.12 -1.36 -17.36
CA TRP A 145 16.62 -0.68 -16.16
C TRP A 145 18.00 -0.06 -16.34
N ASP A 146 18.90 -0.80 -16.99
CA ASP A 146 20.29 -0.37 -17.18
C ASP A 146 20.44 0.78 -18.21
N SER A 147 19.34 1.14 -18.92
CA SER A 147 19.31 2.31 -19.81
C SER A 147 18.91 3.60 -19.09
N LEU A 148 18.52 3.53 -17.83
CA LEU A 148 18.12 4.68 -17.03
C LEU A 148 19.33 5.42 -16.45
N SER A 149 19.19 6.75 -16.33
CA SER A 149 20.15 7.55 -15.54
C SER A 149 20.09 7.18 -14.04
N ALA A 150 21.13 7.49 -13.29
CA ALA A 150 21.18 7.27 -11.85
C ALA A 150 20.00 7.96 -11.12
N GLU A 151 19.62 9.17 -11.57
CA GLU A 151 18.48 9.90 -11.02
C GLU A 151 17.14 9.18 -11.29
N GLN A 152 16.95 8.68 -12.52
CA GLN A 152 15.79 7.89 -12.87
C GLN A 152 15.72 6.59 -12.06
N GLN A 153 16.83 5.86 -11.96
CA GLN A 153 16.88 4.65 -11.13
C GLN A 153 16.54 4.93 -9.67
N ALA A 154 17.07 6.01 -9.10
CA ALA A 154 16.78 6.39 -7.71
C ALA A 154 15.29 6.68 -7.50
N LEU A 155 14.67 7.52 -8.35
CA LEU A 155 13.25 7.86 -8.22
C LEU A 155 12.35 6.64 -8.41
N GLN A 156 12.61 5.80 -9.41
CA GLN A 156 11.81 4.60 -9.66
C GLN A 156 11.95 3.59 -8.50
N ALA A 157 13.16 3.42 -7.96
CA ALA A 157 13.38 2.59 -6.77
C ALA A 157 12.64 3.13 -5.55
N ASP A 158 12.64 4.43 -5.33
CA ASP A 158 11.92 5.07 -4.21
C ASP A 158 10.40 4.88 -4.34
N LYS A 159 9.81 5.05 -5.52
CA LYS A 159 8.38 4.78 -5.74
C LYS A 159 8.02 3.33 -5.38
N MET A 160 8.82 2.37 -5.83
CA MET A 160 8.59 0.96 -5.52
C MET A 160 8.82 0.63 -4.05
N ALA A 161 9.81 1.25 -3.41
CA ALA A 161 10.06 1.09 -1.99
C ALA A 161 8.90 1.60 -1.12
N ILE A 162 8.31 2.75 -1.48
CA ILE A 162 7.13 3.29 -0.79
C ILE A 162 5.94 2.34 -0.94
N HIS A 163 5.67 1.86 -2.15
CA HIS A 163 4.58 0.92 -2.40
C HIS A 163 4.76 -0.39 -1.62
N ALA A 164 5.96 -0.97 -1.64
CA ALA A 164 6.26 -2.17 -0.87
C ALA A 164 6.13 -1.95 0.65
N ALA A 165 6.56 -0.79 1.15
CA ALA A 165 6.43 -0.41 2.55
C ALA A 165 4.96 -0.27 2.99
N MET A 166 4.07 0.23 2.11
CA MET A 166 2.63 0.26 2.36
C MET A 166 2.05 -1.15 2.50
N ILE A 167 2.43 -2.07 1.60
CA ILE A 167 1.99 -3.47 1.63
C ILE A 167 2.51 -4.17 2.89
N ASP A 168 3.79 -4.03 3.23
CA ASP A 168 4.39 -4.62 4.44
C ASP A 168 3.71 -4.10 5.72
N SER A 169 3.38 -2.80 5.77
CA SER A 169 2.63 -2.24 6.89
C SER A 169 1.20 -2.81 6.99
N MET A 170 0.54 -2.99 5.85
CA MET A 170 -0.78 -3.61 5.80
C MET A 170 -0.73 -5.09 6.21
N ASP A 171 0.26 -5.84 5.77
CA ASP A 171 0.44 -7.25 6.15
C ASP A 171 0.62 -7.41 7.66
N ARG A 172 1.48 -6.58 8.28
CA ARG A 172 1.62 -6.55 9.74
C ARG A 172 0.33 -6.12 10.46
N ALA A 173 -0.46 -5.24 9.83
CA ALA A 173 -1.74 -4.81 10.37
C ALA A 173 -2.78 -5.95 10.34
N ILE A 174 -2.79 -6.73 9.27
CA ILE A 174 -3.61 -7.95 9.15
C ILE A 174 -3.20 -8.97 10.23
N GLY A 175 -1.89 -9.21 10.40
CA GLY A 175 -1.39 -10.11 11.45
C GLY A 175 -1.97 -9.76 12.82
N ARG A 176 -1.93 -8.48 13.23
CA ARG A 176 -2.50 -8.03 14.52
C ARG A 176 -4.01 -8.26 14.67
N VAL A 177 -4.74 -8.40 13.58
CA VAL A 177 -6.18 -8.69 13.61
C VAL A 177 -6.44 -10.19 13.73
N LEU A 178 -5.52 -11.02 13.23
CA LEU A 178 -5.63 -12.48 13.26
C LEU A 178 -5.11 -13.11 14.55
N ASP A 179 -4.21 -12.41 15.28
CA ASP A 179 -3.66 -12.79 16.60
C ASP A 179 -4.65 -12.48 17.74
#